data_ecb4cd87aaa744aac27fd487a27002f4
#
_entry.id   ecb4cd87aaa744aac27fd487a27002f4
#
_cell.length_a   1.000
_cell.length_b   1.000
_cell.length_c   1.000
_cell.angle_alpha   90.00
_cell.angle_beta   90.00
_cell.angle_gamma   90.00
#
_symmetry.space_group_name_H-M   'P 1'
#
loop_
_entity.id
_entity.type
_entity.pdbx_description
1 polymer ?
#
loop_
_entity_poly.entity_id
_entity_poly.type
_entity_poly.pdbx_seq_one_letter_code
_entity_poly.pdbx_strand_id
1 'polypeptide(L)'
;NIGWHALILATGAQERFLPFPGWTLPHVMGPGGLQLLVRSGWPVAGQRVVVAGTGPLLLDTALYLTRHGARVTDILEQAPRRALWSLAVRLARLAPATVWRALGVPRSRLRRRVRPGCWPVAAHGTDRVESVTVTDGSRTWTRDCDYLACAFGLVPSLQWPLLLGCRIEAEAVWVDAWQRTSLPRVYCAGEATGIAGVDCAVVQGEIAGLAAAGQEKAAERLFGARARQQRLAEALQKTFQLRRELLTLATDETVICRCEDV
;
A
#
# COMPACT_ATOMS: atom_id res chain seq x y z
N ASN A 1 22.40 -10.75 -25.81
CA ASN A 1 21.47 -11.82 -25.45
C ASN A 1 22.01 -12.56 -24.22
N ILE A 2 21.23 -12.63 -23.15
CA ILE A 2 21.54 -13.43 -21.96
C ILE A 2 20.70 -14.70 -22.06
N GLY A 3 21.35 -15.87 -22.13
CA GLY A 3 20.67 -17.15 -22.01
C GLY A 3 20.25 -17.41 -20.56
N TRP A 4 19.02 -17.88 -20.34
CA TRP A 4 18.52 -18.22 -19.01
C TRP A 4 17.77 -19.56 -19.03
N HIS A 5 17.83 -20.30 -17.92
CA HIS A 5 17.13 -21.58 -17.74
C HIS A 5 15.74 -21.39 -17.12
N ALA A 6 15.60 -20.41 -16.22
CA ALA A 6 14.36 -20.02 -15.60
C ALA A 6 14.38 -18.51 -15.33
N LEU A 7 13.20 -17.87 -15.37
CA LEU A 7 13.01 -16.46 -15.06
C LEU A 7 12.02 -16.35 -13.88
N ILE A 8 12.40 -15.60 -12.85
CA ILE A 8 11.51 -15.30 -11.73
C ILE A 8 11.19 -13.81 -11.74
N LEU A 9 9.92 -13.46 -11.92
CA LEU A 9 9.40 -12.11 -11.88
C LEU A 9 9.05 -11.76 -10.42
N ALA A 10 9.68 -10.72 -9.89
CA ALA A 10 9.43 -10.20 -8.55
C ALA A 10 9.27 -8.66 -8.62
N THR A 11 8.36 -8.21 -9.49
CA THR A 11 8.18 -6.80 -9.87
C THR A 11 7.48 -5.97 -8.81
N GLY A 12 6.93 -6.61 -7.77
CA GLY A 12 6.31 -5.95 -6.63
C GLY A 12 5.01 -5.22 -6.99
N ALA A 13 4.79 -4.09 -6.34
CA ALA A 13 3.59 -3.27 -6.47
C ALA A 13 3.93 -1.79 -6.44
N GLN A 14 2.97 -0.97 -6.87
CA GLN A 14 3.03 0.49 -6.83
C GLN A 14 1.91 1.03 -5.94
N GLU A 15 2.09 2.22 -5.40
CA GLU A 15 1.05 2.91 -4.64
C GLU A 15 -0.11 3.30 -5.57
N ARG A 16 -1.33 3.05 -5.10
CA ARG A 16 -2.54 3.48 -5.81
C ARG A 16 -2.82 4.94 -5.47
N PHE A 17 -2.76 5.79 -6.47
CA PHE A 17 -3.23 7.16 -6.39
C PHE A 17 -4.67 7.25 -6.89
N LEU A 18 -5.46 8.11 -6.24
CA LEU A 18 -6.78 8.51 -6.70
C LEU A 18 -6.75 10.02 -6.88
N PRO A 19 -7.06 10.53 -8.08
CA PRO A 19 -7.03 11.97 -8.35
C PRO A 19 -8.12 12.69 -7.56
N PHE A 20 -7.78 13.84 -7.02
CA PHE A 20 -8.68 14.80 -6.37
C PHE A 20 -8.13 16.21 -6.60
N PRO A 21 -8.91 17.28 -6.49
CA PRO A 21 -8.44 18.64 -6.71
C PRO A 21 -7.16 18.95 -5.92
N GLY A 22 -6.09 19.36 -6.59
CA GLY A 22 -4.78 19.68 -6.01
C GLY A 22 -3.88 18.50 -5.68
N TRP A 23 -4.23 17.25 -6.04
CA TRP A 23 -3.39 16.07 -5.76
C TRP A 23 -2.02 16.10 -6.46
N THR A 24 -1.87 16.93 -7.50
CA THR A 24 -0.62 17.13 -8.25
C THR A 24 0.26 18.25 -7.68
N LEU A 25 -0.16 18.97 -6.64
CA LEU A 25 0.66 20.00 -6.01
C LEU A 25 1.98 19.41 -5.50
N PRO A 26 3.11 20.13 -5.60
CA PRO A 26 4.34 19.75 -4.93
C PRO A 26 4.09 19.45 -3.45
N HIS A 27 4.79 18.45 -2.90
CA HIS A 27 4.65 17.89 -1.55
C HIS A 27 3.34 17.07 -1.31
N VAL A 28 2.49 16.89 -2.31
CA VAL A 28 1.50 15.81 -2.33
C VAL A 28 2.13 14.59 -2.98
N MET A 29 2.31 13.51 -2.24
CA MET A 29 3.02 12.32 -2.72
C MET A 29 2.60 11.07 -1.97
N GLY A 30 2.97 9.90 -2.48
CA GLY A 30 2.72 8.64 -1.79
C GLY A 30 3.52 8.49 -0.50
N PRO A 31 2.98 7.78 0.49
CA PRO A 31 3.66 7.46 1.75
C PRO A 31 5.03 6.81 1.56
N GLY A 32 5.15 5.84 0.65
CA GLY A 32 6.41 5.17 0.33
C GLY A 32 7.39 6.09 -0.39
N GLY A 33 6.89 6.92 -1.31
CA GLY A 33 7.70 7.94 -1.99
C GLY A 33 8.31 8.93 -1.00
N LEU A 34 7.53 9.44 -0.05
CA LEU A 34 8.02 10.34 0.99
C LEU A 34 9.03 9.64 1.91
N GLN A 35 8.79 8.38 2.30
CA GLN A 35 9.75 7.61 3.10
C GLN A 35 11.09 7.44 2.37
N LEU A 36 11.07 7.18 1.06
CA LEU A 36 12.26 7.03 0.25
C LEU A 36 13.06 8.33 0.18
N LEU A 37 12.40 9.47 -0.05
CA LEU A 37 13.03 10.79 -0.04
C LEU A 37 13.69 11.11 1.30
N VAL A 38 12.98 10.86 2.42
CA VAL A 38 13.53 11.08 3.77
C VAL A 38 14.72 10.17 4.04
N ARG A 39 14.68 8.92 3.58
CA ARG A 39 15.82 8.00 3.67
C ARG A 39 17.02 8.50 2.87
N SER A 40 16.80 9.21 1.78
CA SER A 40 17.83 9.83 0.94
C SER A 40 18.29 11.20 1.46
N GLY A 41 17.86 11.61 2.66
CA GLY A 41 18.30 12.86 3.30
C GLY A 41 17.37 14.06 3.10
N TRP A 42 16.17 13.87 2.52
CA TRP A 42 15.21 14.96 2.37
C TRP A 42 14.75 15.50 3.72
N PRO A 43 14.80 16.81 3.97
CA PRO A 43 14.52 17.39 5.27
C PRO A 43 13.00 17.40 5.57
N VAL A 44 12.59 16.70 6.62
CA VAL A 44 11.19 16.72 7.11
C VAL A 44 11.06 17.16 8.58
N ALA A 45 12.19 17.39 9.24
CA ALA A 45 12.19 17.78 10.65
C ALA A 45 11.41 19.08 10.87
N GLY A 46 10.48 19.08 11.84
CA GLY A 46 9.61 20.21 12.15
C GLY A 46 8.44 20.42 11.20
N GLN A 47 8.42 19.78 10.03
CA GLN A 47 7.38 19.91 9.01
C GLN A 47 6.06 19.25 9.46
N ARG A 48 4.93 19.88 9.14
CA ARG A 48 3.58 19.34 9.41
C ARG A 48 3.22 18.35 8.30
N VAL A 49 2.95 17.11 8.69
CA VAL A 49 2.60 16.05 7.73
C VAL A 49 1.22 15.51 8.06
N VAL A 50 0.34 15.49 7.07
CA VAL A 50 -0.89 14.70 7.07
C VAL A 50 -0.62 13.43 6.31
N VAL A 51 -0.91 12.28 6.93
CA VAL A 51 -0.83 10.95 6.29
C VAL A 51 -2.25 10.49 6.01
N ALA A 52 -2.57 10.16 4.76
CA ALA A 52 -3.94 9.87 4.36
C ALA A 52 -4.03 8.65 3.42
N GLY A 53 -5.18 8.00 3.39
CA GLY A 53 -5.43 6.89 2.48
C GLY A 53 -6.03 5.66 3.15
N THR A 54 -5.42 4.49 2.95
CA THR A 54 -5.92 3.24 3.54
C THR A 54 -4.82 2.24 3.84
N GLY A 55 -5.01 1.51 4.93
CA GLY A 55 -4.21 0.33 5.27
C GLY A 55 -3.07 0.55 6.26
N PRO A 56 -2.37 -0.54 6.62
CA PRO A 56 -1.35 -0.52 7.66
C PRO A 56 -0.16 0.42 7.37
N LEU A 57 0.14 0.64 6.09
CA LEU A 57 1.24 1.50 5.64
C LEU A 57 1.14 2.93 6.19
N LEU A 58 -0.08 3.45 6.40
CA LEU A 58 -0.28 4.80 6.94
C LEU A 58 0.36 4.96 8.33
N LEU A 59 0.17 3.96 9.19
CA LEU A 59 0.72 4.02 10.54
C LEU A 59 2.24 3.82 10.53
N ASP A 60 2.75 2.94 9.70
CA ASP A 60 4.19 2.71 9.56
C ASP A 60 4.90 3.94 9.00
N THR A 61 4.29 4.60 8.01
CA THR A 61 4.77 5.89 7.48
C THR A 61 4.78 6.97 8.55
N ALA A 62 3.68 7.12 9.28
CA ALA A 62 3.57 8.10 10.35
C ALA A 62 4.62 7.89 11.46
N LEU A 63 4.89 6.63 11.83
CA LEU A 63 5.94 6.26 12.77
C LEU A 63 7.33 6.60 12.22
N TYR A 64 7.58 6.25 10.96
CA TYR A 64 8.86 6.53 10.31
C TYR A 64 9.15 8.03 10.27
N LEU A 65 8.19 8.82 9.77
CA LEU A 65 8.33 10.28 9.66
C LEU A 65 8.51 10.95 11.03
N THR A 66 7.77 10.48 12.04
CA THR A 66 7.91 11.01 13.42
C THR A 66 9.30 10.74 13.98
N ARG A 67 9.92 9.59 13.69
CA ARG A 67 11.30 9.26 14.11
C ARG A 67 12.34 10.16 13.43
N HIS A 68 12.02 10.71 12.25
CA HIS A 68 12.86 11.66 11.51
C HIS A 68 12.49 13.13 11.80
N GLY A 69 11.75 13.38 12.89
CA GLY A 69 11.48 14.73 13.39
C GLY A 69 10.28 15.42 12.77
N ALA A 70 9.52 14.79 11.87
CA ALA A 70 8.30 15.36 11.31
C ALA A 70 7.18 15.45 12.36
N ARG A 71 6.33 16.46 12.24
CA ARG A 71 5.11 16.65 13.04
C ARG A 71 3.92 16.04 12.30
N VAL A 72 3.70 14.73 12.43
CA VAL A 72 2.50 14.10 11.89
C VAL A 72 1.27 14.62 12.64
N THR A 73 0.44 15.43 12.00
CA THR A 73 -0.72 16.08 12.61
C THR A 73 -1.95 15.19 12.64
N ASP A 74 -2.25 14.53 11.54
CA ASP A 74 -3.39 13.63 11.38
C ASP A 74 -2.99 12.38 10.58
N ILE A 75 -3.64 11.27 10.88
CA ILE A 75 -3.57 10.01 10.12
C ILE A 75 -5.00 9.68 9.70
N LEU A 76 -5.32 9.91 8.43
CA LEU A 76 -6.67 9.79 7.89
C LEU A 76 -6.84 8.41 7.25
N GLU A 77 -7.52 7.50 7.94
CA GLU A 77 -7.84 6.18 7.43
C GLU A 77 -9.28 6.17 6.90
N GLN A 78 -9.47 5.91 5.61
CA GLN A 78 -10.80 5.88 5.00
C GLN A 78 -11.69 4.73 5.50
N ALA A 79 -11.10 3.65 5.98
CA ALA A 79 -11.86 2.53 6.53
C ALA A 79 -12.62 2.94 7.80
N PRO A 80 -13.90 2.59 7.95
CA PRO A 80 -14.70 2.98 9.10
C PRO A 80 -14.27 2.23 10.35
N ARG A 81 -14.47 2.84 11.52
CA ARG A 81 -14.13 2.25 12.83
C ARG A 81 -14.61 0.82 13.01
N ARG A 82 -15.84 0.51 12.56
CA ARG A 82 -16.43 -0.83 12.64
C ARG A 82 -15.60 -1.88 11.88
N ALA A 83 -15.07 -1.53 10.70
CA ALA A 83 -14.25 -2.43 9.91
C ALA A 83 -12.91 -2.71 10.60
N LEU A 84 -12.28 -1.67 11.17
CA LEU A 84 -11.03 -1.81 11.93
C LEU A 84 -11.21 -2.66 13.20
N TRP A 85 -12.34 -2.52 13.91
CA TRP A 85 -12.70 -3.38 15.05
C TRP A 85 -12.88 -4.84 14.62
N SER A 86 -13.61 -5.08 13.54
CA SER A 86 -13.81 -6.43 12.98
C SER A 86 -12.46 -7.06 12.60
N LEU A 87 -11.56 -6.27 12.00
CA LEU A 87 -10.20 -6.71 11.69
C LEU A 87 -9.42 -7.08 12.96
N ALA A 88 -9.45 -6.24 13.99
CA ALA A 88 -8.74 -6.49 15.24
C ALA A 88 -9.17 -7.82 15.89
N VAL A 89 -10.47 -8.12 15.91
CA VAL A 89 -11.01 -9.41 16.39
C VAL A 89 -10.53 -10.58 15.52
N ARG A 90 -10.53 -10.43 14.19
CA ARG A 90 -10.02 -11.46 13.28
C ARG A 90 -8.52 -11.71 13.47
N LEU A 91 -7.72 -10.65 13.56
CA LEU A 91 -6.28 -10.75 13.78
C LEU A 91 -5.95 -11.43 15.11
N ALA A 92 -6.70 -11.15 16.18
CA ALA A 92 -6.52 -11.81 17.47
C ALA A 92 -6.67 -13.34 17.37
N ARG A 93 -7.51 -13.83 16.43
CA ARG A 93 -7.71 -15.26 16.18
C ARG A 93 -6.70 -15.86 15.20
N LEU A 94 -6.36 -15.13 14.13
CA LEU A 94 -5.51 -15.65 13.03
C LEU A 94 -4.02 -15.47 13.29
N ALA A 95 -3.63 -14.39 13.94
CA ALA A 95 -2.23 -13.99 14.13
C ALA A 95 -2.04 -13.23 15.47
N PRO A 96 -2.24 -13.88 16.64
CA PRO A 96 -2.14 -13.21 17.94
C PRO A 96 -0.77 -12.54 18.16
N ALA A 97 0.32 -13.13 17.70
CA ALA A 97 1.65 -12.53 17.77
C ALA A 97 1.77 -11.20 17.03
N THR A 98 1.06 -11.05 15.90
CA THR A 98 1.02 -9.79 15.14
C THR A 98 0.28 -8.70 15.91
N VAL A 99 -0.81 -9.06 16.60
CA VAL A 99 -1.55 -8.13 17.48
C VAL A 99 -0.68 -7.71 18.65
N TRP A 100 0.01 -8.64 19.31
CA TRP A 100 0.94 -8.32 20.40
C TRP A 100 2.05 -7.38 19.97
N ARG A 101 2.70 -7.63 18.81
CA ARG A 101 3.69 -6.71 18.22
C ARG A 101 3.08 -5.35 17.91
N ALA A 102 1.85 -5.31 17.40
CA ALA A 102 1.13 -4.07 17.12
C ALA A 102 0.77 -3.28 18.40
N LEU A 103 0.52 -3.95 19.52
CA LEU A 103 0.24 -3.32 20.81
C LEU A 103 1.52 -2.82 21.52
N GLY A 104 2.64 -3.52 21.36
CA GLY A 104 3.93 -3.26 22.04
C GLY A 104 4.73 -2.07 21.50
N VAL A 105 4.31 -1.44 20.40
CA VAL A 105 4.96 -0.22 19.90
C VAL A 105 4.46 0.99 20.68
N PRO A 106 5.33 1.94 21.13
CA PRO A 106 4.91 3.17 21.82
C PRO A 106 4.16 4.10 20.85
N ARG A 107 2.95 3.69 20.53
CA ARG A 107 2.01 4.33 19.58
C ARG A 107 1.04 5.29 20.29
N SER A 108 1.16 5.49 21.60
CA SER A 108 0.14 6.20 22.38
C SER A 108 -0.15 7.62 21.87
N ARG A 109 0.86 8.36 21.43
CA ARG A 109 0.69 9.72 20.88
C ARG A 109 0.12 9.72 19.46
N LEU A 110 0.55 8.78 18.59
CA LEU A 110 0.06 8.67 17.20
C LEU A 110 -1.35 8.08 17.13
N ARG A 111 -1.73 7.16 18.04
CA ARG A 111 -3.10 6.60 18.10
C ARG A 111 -4.17 7.69 18.23
N ARG A 112 -3.89 8.76 18.99
CA ARG A 112 -4.82 9.89 19.13
C ARG A 112 -4.98 10.72 17.85
N ARG A 113 -4.04 10.59 16.90
CA ARG A 113 -4.07 11.29 15.60
C ARG A 113 -4.73 10.49 14.51
N VAL A 114 -5.00 9.19 14.74
CA VAL A 114 -5.72 8.34 13.78
C VAL A 114 -7.19 8.72 13.76
N ARG A 115 -7.68 9.05 12.57
CA ARG A 115 -9.08 9.39 12.29
C ARG A 115 -9.69 8.37 11.32
N PRO A 116 -10.30 7.30 11.83
CA PRO A 116 -10.98 6.32 11.00
C PRO A 116 -12.24 6.90 10.36
N GLY A 117 -12.50 6.49 9.11
CA GLY A 117 -13.64 6.96 8.33
C GLY A 117 -13.44 8.36 7.75
N CYS A 118 -12.20 8.86 7.68
CA CYS A 118 -11.88 10.18 7.14
C CYS A 118 -10.94 10.06 5.93
N TRP A 119 -11.12 10.95 4.95
CA TRP A 119 -10.30 10.99 3.73
C TRP A 119 -10.14 12.42 3.21
N PRO A 120 -9.05 12.71 2.46
CA PRO A 120 -8.87 13.99 1.79
C PRO A 120 -9.83 14.11 0.59
N VAL A 121 -10.30 15.32 0.31
CA VAL A 121 -11.14 15.64 -0.85
C VAL A 121 -10.53 16.71 -1.75
N ALA A 122 -9.66 17.57 -1.21
CA ALA A 122 -8.91 18.56 -1.99
C ALA A 122 -7.63 18.94 -1.25
N ALA A 123 -6.56 19.25 -1.99
CA ALA A 123 -5.35 19.89 -1.47
C ALA A 123 -5.29 21.33 -2.00
N HIS A 124 -4.78 22.24 -1.17
CA HIS A 124 -4.72 23.68 -1.49
C HIS A 124 -3.31 24.22 -1.27
N GLY A 125 -2.93 25.16 -2.10
CA GLY A 125 -1.65 25.86 -2.06
C GLY A 125 -1.34 26.48 -3.42
N THR A 126 -0.33 27.35 -3.47
CA THR A 126 0.12 27.99 -4.72
C THR A 126 1.30 27.26 -5.33
N ASP A 127 2.44 27.26 -4.64
CA ASP A 127 3.68 26.62 -5.12
C ASP A 127 3.83 25.17 -4.61
N ARG A 128 3.15 24.84 -3.52
CA ARG A 128 3.14 23.54 -2.86
C ARG A 128 1.89 23.40 -2.01
N VAL A 129 1.64 22.20 -1.48
CA VAL A 129 0.54 22.03 -0.54
C VAL A 129 0.75 22.85 0.73
N GLU A 130 -0.26 23.57 1.16
CA GLU A 130 -0.30 24.36 2.38
C GLU A 130 -1.40 23.87 3.33
N SER A 131 -2.45 23.29 2.77
CA SER A 131 -3.53 22.69 3.52
C SER A 131 -4.26 21.62 2.73
N VAL A 132 -4.99 20.76 3.44
CA VAL A 132 -5.85 19.71 2.87
C VAL A 132 -7.26 19.80 3.43
N THR A 133 -8.26 19.75 2.57
CA THR A 133 -9.65 19.59 2.96
C THR A 133 -9.96 18.12 3.18
N VAL A 134 -10.53 17.80 4.33
CA VAL A 134 -10.82 16.44 4.80
C VAL A 134 -12.32 16.31 5.07
N THR A 135 -12.86 15.12 4.84
CA THR A 135 -14.26 14.80 5.20
C THR A 135 -14.36 13.50 5.98
N ASP A 136 -15.43 13.34 6.76
CA ASP A 136 -15.89 12.09 7.35
C ASP A 136 -17.17 11.57 6.69
N GLY A 137 -17.57 12.20 5.57
CA GLY A 137 -18.79 11.93 4.82
C GLY A 137 -20.00 12.75 5.28
N SER A 138 -19.96 13.36 6.48
CA SER A 138 -21.04 14.22 7.00
C SER A 138 -20.64 15.69 7.10
N ARG A 139 -19.39 15.95 7.37
CA ARG A 139 -18.81 17.29 7.52
C ARG A 139 -17.44 17.34 6.88
N THR A 140 -17.01 18.57 6.58
CA THR A 140 -15.73 18.86 5.94
C THR A 140 -14.97 19.87 6.78
N TRP A 141 -13.67 19.75 6.86
CA TRP A 141 -12.79 20.72 7.56
C TRP A 141 -11.42 20.76 6.90
N THR A 142 -10.66 21.80 7.14
CA THR A 142 -9.31 21.99 6.60
C THR A 142 -8.25 21.66 7.65
N ARG A 143 -7.12 21.15 7.21
CA ARG A 143 -5.90 20.89 7.97
C ARG A 143 -4.70 21.51 7.29
N ASP A 144 -3.98 22.38 7.98
CA ASP A 144 -2.72 22.90 7.48
C ASP A 144 -1.68 21.79 7.46
N CYS A 145 -0.92 21.71 6.39
CA CYS A 145 0.18 20.76 6.22
C CYS A 145 1.24 21.29 5.26
N ASP A 146 2.49 20.87 5.47
CA ASP A 146 3.62 21.15 4.59
C ASP A 146 3.86 19.96 3.63
N TYR A 147 3.32 18.78 3.99
CA TYR A 147 3.30 17.55 3.19
C TYR A 147 1.97 16.81 3.37
N LEU A 148 1.46 16.29 2.27
CA LEU A 148 0.36 15.32 2.25
C LEU A 148 0.89 13.98 1.71
N ALA A 149 1.11 13.01 2.59
CA ALA A 149 1.47 11.65 2.23
C ALA A 149 0.20 10.83 2.01
N CYS A 150 -0.21 10.61 0.75
CA CYS A 150 -1.53 10.07 0.42
C CYS A 150 -1.43 8.93 -0.61
N ALA A 151 -1.95 7.73 -0.25
CA ALA A 151 -2.16 6.63 -1.18
C ALA A 151 -3.29 5.71 -0.69
N PHE A 152 -3.97 5.08 -1.64
CA PHE A 152 -5.19 4.31 -1.40
C PHE A 152 -4.97 2.81 -1.65
N GLY A 153 -3.93 2.26 -1.06
CA GLY A 153 -3.50 0.88 -1.21
C GLY A 153 -2.41 0.70 -2.26
N LEU A 154 -2.24 -0.52 -2.72
CA LEU A 154 -1.23 -0.91 -3.68
C LEU A 154 -1.90 -1.54 -4.92
N VAL A 155 -1.22 -1.47 -6.06
CA VAL A 155 -1.56 -2.18 -7.30
C VAL A 155 -0.37 -2.99 -7.77
N PRO A 156 -0.54 -4.23 -8.23
CA PRO A 156 0.54 -5.04 -8.77
C PRO A 156 1.27 -4.37 -9.94
N SER A 157 2.60 -4.48 -9.97
CA SER A 157 3.41 -3.98 -11.08
C SER A 157 3.40 -5.00 -12.22
N LEU A 158 2.53 -4.78 -13.21
CA LEU A 158 2.22 -5.73 -14.28
C LEU A 158 2.93 -5.44 -15.61
N GLN A 159 3.71 -4.36 -15.74
CA GLN A 159 4.31 -3.93 -17.00
C GLN A 159 5.16 -5.04 -17.64
N TRP A 160 6.10 -5.62 -16.89
CA TRP A 160 6.96 -6.69 -17.38
C TRP A 160 6.21 -8.01 -17.60
N PRO A 161 5.34 -8.49 -16.69
CA PRO A 161 4.50 -9.63 -16.95
C PRO A 161 3.66 -9.51 -18.24
N LEU A 162 3.05 -8.36 -18.48
CA LEU A 162 2.25 -8.09 -19.69
C LEU A 162 3.10 -8.10 -20.95
N LEU A 163 4.28 -7.45 -20.95
CA LEU A 163 5.21 -7.43 -22.05
C LEU A 163 5.67 -8.84 -22.45
N LEU A 164 5.83 -9.73 -21.47
CA LEU A 164 6.20 -11.12 -21.68
C LEU A 164 5.03 -11.99 -22.15
N GLY A 165 3.78 -11.52 -22.04
CA GLY A 165 2.58 -12.29 -22.38
C GLY A 165 2.10 -13.22 -21.27
N CYS A 166 2.43 -12.94 -20.01
CA CYS A 166 1.88 -13.68 -18.87
C CYS A 166 0.37 -13.47 -18.76
N ARG A 167 -0.37 -14.51 -18.38
CA ARG A 167 -1.80 -14.42 -18.08
C ARG A 167 -2.02 -13.55 -16.85
N ILE A 168 -2.93 -12.58 -16.98
CA ILE A 168 -3.37 -11.73 -15.88
C ILE A 168 -4.79 -12.11 -15.50
N GLU A 169 -5.04 -12.29 -14.22
CA GLU A 169 -6.37 -12.53 -13.63
C GLU A 169 -6.55 -11.67 -12.39
N ALA A 170 -7.74 -11.08 -12.21
CA ALA A 170 -8.07 -10.24 -11.07
C ALA A 170 -6.99 -9.19 -10.73
N GLU A 171 -6.50 -8.48 -11.74
CA GLU A 171 -5.44 -7.45 -11.64
C GLU A 171 -4.10 -7.97 -11.09
N ALA A 172 -3.79 -9.26 -11.23
CA ALA A 172 -2.55 -9.87 -10.78
C ALA A 172 -2.03 -10.90 -11.79
N VAL A 173 -0.76 -11.24 -11.73
CA VAL A 173 -0.19 -12.34 -12.54
C VAL A 173 -0.76 -13.66 -12.04
N TRP A 174 -1.40 -14.41 -12.94
CA TRP A 174 -1.85 -15.75 -12.63
C TRP A 174 -0.66 -16.68 -12.42
N VAL A 175 -0.68 -17.45 -11.34
CA VAL A 175 0.32 -18.47 -11.03
C VAL A 175 -0.32 -19.73 -10.47
N ASP A 176 0.33 -20.87 -10.70
CA ASP A 176 -0.05 -22.13 -10.08
C ASP A 176 0.47 -22.25 -8.63
N ALA A 177 0.30 -23.44 -8.04
CA ALA A 177 0.73 -23.70 -6.67
C ALA A 177 2.26 -23.55 -6.46
N TRP A 178 3.05 -23.74 -7.49
CA TRP A 178 4.52 -23.62 -7.49
C TRP A 178 5.02 -22.26 -8.00
N GLN A 179 4.13 -21.27 -8.10
CA GLN A 179 4.42 -19.93 -8.62
C GLN A 179 4.82 -19.92 -10.11
N ARG A 180 4.46 -20.93 -10.89
CA ARG A 180 4.64 -20.94 -12.35
C ARG A 180 3.58 -20.04 -12.98
N THR A 181 4.00 -19.22 -13.93
CA THR A 181 3.07 -18.43 -14.76
C THR A 181 2.48 -19.28 -15.89
N SER A 182 1.70 -18.65 -16.75
CA SER A 182 1.21 -19.29 -18.01
C SER A 182 2.31 -19.58 -19.03
N LEU A 183 3.51 -19.06 -18.83
CA LEU A 183 4.64 -19.25 -19.72
C LEU A 183 5.60 -20.32 -19.20
N PRO A 184 6.15 -21.19 -20.07
CA PRO A 184 7.08 -22.22 -19.64
C PRO A 184 8.37 -21.63 -19.08
N ARG A 185 8.80 -22.14 -17.91
CA ARG A 185 10.01 -21.72 -17.17
C ARG A 185 10.00 -20.26 -16.68
N VAL A 186 8.84 -19.60 -16.69
CA VAL A 186 8.63 -18.28 -16.10
C VAL A 186 7.79 -18.41 -14.84
N TYR A 187 8.30 -17.87 -13.75
CA TYR A 187 7.69 -17.86 -12.42
C TYR A 187 7.38 -16.42 -12.02
N CYS A 188 6.43 -16.24 -11.14
CA CYS A 188 6.16 -14.92 -10.55
C CYS A 188 5.88 -15.07 -9.06
N ALA A 189 6.42 -14.15 -8.25
CA ALA A 189 6.26 -14.18 -6.80
C ALA A 189 6.10 -12.77 -6.22
N GLY A 190 5.54 -12.70 -5.03
CA GLY A 190 5.31 -11.45 -4.32
C GLY A 190 4.08 -10.71 -4.82
N GLU A 191 4.03 -9.41 -4.57
CA GLU A 191 2.84 -8.59 -4.77
C GLU A 191 2.36 -8.47 -6.21
N ALA A 192 3.19 -8.84 -7.19
CA ALA A 192 2.77 -8.98 -8.58
C ALA A 192 1.72 -10.09 -8.79
N THR A 193 1.67 -11.10 -7.90
CA THR A 193 0.68 -12.18 -7.89
C THR A 193 -0.53 -11.90 -7.00
N GLY A 194 -0.61 -10.69 -6.47
CA GLY A 194 -1.66 -10.21 -5.55
C GLY A 194 -1.08 -9.61 -4.27
N ILE A 195 -1.68 -8.52 -3.82
CA ILE A 195 -1.19 -7.77 -2.66
C ILE A 195 -1.44 -8.58 -1.37
N ALA A 196 -0.36 -9.08 -0.77
CA ALA A 196 -0.43 -9.94 0.43
C ALA A 196 0.60 -9.61 1.52
N GLY A 197 1.46 -8.62 1.28
CA GLY A 197 2.48 -8.16 2.21
C GLY A 197 3.78 -8.98 2.17
N VAL A 198 4.80 -8.44 2.83
CA VAL A 198 6.19 -8.93 2.74
C VAL A 198 6.35 -10.40 3.17
N ASP A 199 5.68 -10.84 4.24
CA ASP A 199 5.80 -12.22 4.74
C ASP A 199 5.28 -13.23 3.70
N CYS A 200 4.20 -12.89 2.99
CA CYS A 200 3.68 -13.70 1.90
C CYS A 200 4.64 -13.70 0.69
N ALA A 201 5.16 -12.52 0.34
CA ALA A 201 6.08 -12.35 -0.78
C ALA A 201 7.36 -13.18 -0.59
N VAL A 202 7.92 -13.22 0.62
CA VAL A 202 9.09 -14.05 0.95
C VAL A 202 8.81 -15.53 0.75
N VAL A 203 7.69 -16.03 1.29
CA VAL A 203 7.31 -17.45 1.13
C VAL A 203 7.05 -17.80 -0.34
N GLN A 204 6.40 -16.92 -1.09
CA GLN A 204 6.18 -17.12 -2.54
C GLN A 204 7.50 -17.13 -3.32
N GLY A 205 8.43 -16.22 -2.98
CA GLY A 205 9.77 -16.18 -3.58
C GLY A 205 10.55 -17.46 -3.34
N GLU A 206 10.49 -18.02 -2.12
CA GLU A 206 11.11 -19.29 -1.78
C GLU A 206 10.49 -20.46 -2.57
N ILE A 207 9.15 -20.52 -2.67
CA ILE A 207 8.44 -21.51 -3.50
C ILE A 207 8.89 -21.40 -4.96
N ALA A 208 8.90 -20.19 -5.53
CA ALA A 208 9.30 -19.96 -6.91
C ALA A 208 10.76 -20.39 -7.16
N GLY A 209 11.68 -20.07 -6.25
CA GLY A 209 13.09 -20.44 -6.35
C GLY A 209 13.29 -21.95 -6.29
N LEU A 210 12.64 -22.65 -5.36
CA LEU A 210 12.70 -24.10 -5.24
C LEU A 210 12.10 -24.79 -6.45
N ALA A 211 10.95 -24.34 -6.96
CA ALA A 211 10.31 -24.88 -8.14
C ALA A 211 11.17 -24.66 -9.40
N ALA A 212 11.77 -23.48 -9.55
CA ALA A 212 12.68 -23.18 -10.66
C ALA A 212 13.93 -24.07 -10.64
N ALA A 213 14.37 -24.50 -9.46
CA ALA A 213 15.49 -25.44 -9.26
C ALA A 213 15.07 -26.92 -9.33
N GLY A 214 13.82 -27.25 -9.68
CA GLY A 214 13.32 -28.63 -9.76
C GLY A 214 13.06 -29.29 -8.40
N GLN A 215 13.02 -28.51 -7.31
CA GLN A 215 12.85 -29.00 -5.92
C GLN A 215 11.38 -28.85 -5.45
N GLU A 216 10.43 -29.33 -6.23
CA GLU A 216 8.97 -29.14 -5.99
C GLU A 216 8.51 -29.72 -4.64
N LYS A 217 9.02 -30.89 -4.24
CA LYS A 217 8.70 -31.51 -2.94
C LYS A 217 9.14 -30.64 -1.75
N ALA A 218 10.23 -29.88 -1.91
CA ALA A 218 10.67 -28.93 -0.86
C ALA A 218 9.74 -27.69 -0.85
N ALA A 219 9.31 -27.20 -2.02
CA ALA A 219 8.38 -26.09 -2.14
C ALA A 219 7.01 -26.41 -1.50
N GLU A 220 6.50 -27.62 -1.63
CA GLU A 220 5.21 -28.06 -1.06
C GLU A 220 5.14 -27.87 0.46
N ARG A 221 6.26 -27.99 1.18
CA ARG A 221 6.33 -27.76 2.62
C ARG A 221 5.96 -26.32 3.03
N LEU A 222 6.06 -25.39 2.11
CA LEU A 222 5.77 -23.98 2.31
C LEU A 222 4.32 -23.59 2.00
N PHE A 223 3.53 -24.47 1.36
CA PHE A 223 2.15 -24.17 0.96
C PHE A 223 1.24 -23.82 2.14
N GLY A 224 1.42 -24.49 3.28
CA GLY A 224 0.69 -24.20 4.50
C GLY A 224 0.99 -22.78 5.06
N ALA A 225 2.26 -22.38 5.02
CA ALA A 225 2.69 -21.04 5.43
C ALA A 225 2.12 -19.98 4.49
N ARG A 226 2.23 -20.17 3.16
CA ARG A 226 1.61 -19.29 2.17
C ARG A 226 0.10 -19.15 2.37
N ALA A 227 -0.63 -20.24 2.51
CA ALA A 227 -2.09 -20.22 2.70
C ALA A 227 -2.49 -19.45 3.97
N ARG A 228 -1.69 -19.51 5.02
CA ARG A 228 -1.93 -18.71 6.24
C ARG A 228 -1.75 -17.21 5.98
N GLN A 229 -0.70 -16.83 5.26
CA GLN A 229 -0.46 -15.42 4.91
C GLN A 229 -1.54 -14.88 3.95
N GLN A 230 -1.98 -15.68 2.99
CA GLN A 230 -3.06 -15.31 2.07
C GLN A 230 -4.38 -15.04 2.82
N ARG A 231 -4.76 -15.89 3.79
CA ARG A 231 -5.95 -15.63 4.63
C ARG A 231 -5.86 -14.31 5.41
N LEU A 232 -4.66 -13.96 5.86
CA LEU A 232 -4.43 -12.67 6.52
C LEU A 232 -4.58 -11.50 5.54
N ALA A 233 -4.00 -11.63 4.35
CA ALA A 233 -4.12 -10.65 3.27
C ALA A 233 -5.58 -10.42 2.85
N GLU A 234 -6.37 -11.49 2.69
CA GLU A 234 -7.80 -11.39 2.38
C GLU A 234 -8.58 -10.61 3.46
N ALA A 235 -8.25 -10.85 4.74
CA ALA A 235 -8.87 -10.11 5.84
C ALA A 235 -8.53 -8.61 5.80
N LEU A 236 -7.28 -8.27 5.46
CA LEU A 236 -6.83 -6.89 5.27
C LEU A 236 -7.51 -6.26 4.05
N GLN A 237 -7.48 -6.90 2.89
CA GLN A 237 -8.11 -6.40 1.65
C GLN A 237 -9.58 -6.10 1.84
N LYS A 238 -10.34 -7.02 2.48
CA LYS A 238 -11.75 -6.79 2.80
C LYS A 238 -11.99 -5.60 3.72
N THR A 239 -11.08 -5.38 4.69
CA THR A 239 -11.22 -4.28 5.65
C THR A 239 -10.91 -2.93 5.03
N PHE A 240 -9.89 -2.89 4.16
CA PHE A 240 -9.36 -1.69 3.53
C PHE A 240 -9.87 -1.47 2.10
N GLN A 241 -10.98 -2.12 1.74
CA GLN A 241 -11.65 -1.91 0.46
C GLN A 241 -12.00 -0.42 0.28
N LEU A 242 -11.75 0.12 -0.91
CA LEU A 242 -12.00 1.51 -1.21
C LEU A 242 -13.49 1.86 -1.13
N ARG A 243 -13.77 3.01 -0.58
CA ARG A 243 -15.09 3.63 -0.62
C ARG A 243 -15.43 4.10 -2.03
N ARG A 244 -16.69 4.04 -2.40
CA ARG A 244 -17.13 4.52 -3.71
C ARG A 244 -16.93 6.03 -3.86
N GLU A 245 -17.07 6.79 -2.79
CA GLU A 245 -16.91 8.25 -2.75
C GLU A 245 -15.50 8.69 -3.15
N LEU A 246 -14.48 7.84 -2.91
CA LEU A 246 -13.10 8.12 -3.32
C LEU A 246 -12.89 8.04 -4.84
N LEU A 247 -13.72 7.26 -5.54
CA LEU A 247 -13.62 7.09 -7.00
C LEU A 247 -14.26 8.23 -7.78
N THR A 248 -14.93 9.16 -7.10
CA THR A 248 -15.66 10.30 -7.69
C THR A 248 -15.15 11.65 -7.18
N LEU A 249 -13.92 11.70 -6.65
CA LEU A 249 -13.32 12.95 -6.14
C LEU A 249 -12.77 13.83 -7.24
N ALA A 250 -12.38 13.25 -8.38
CA ALA A 250 -11.93 14.03 -9.53
C ALA A 250 -13.09 14.85 -10.11
N THR A 251 -12.79 16.08 -10.49
CA THR A 251 -13.68 16.99 -11.22
C THR A 251 -13.12 17.21 -12.62
N ASP A 252 -13.88 17.88 -13.49
CA ASP A 252 -13.43 18.21 -14.86
C ASP A 252 -12.16 19.07 -14.88
N GLU A 253 -11.88 19.80 -13.78
CA GLU A 253 -10.70 20.63 -13.61
C GLU A 253 -9.53 19.90 -12.92
N THR A 254 -9.72 18.63 -12.54
CA THR A 254 -8.67 17.89 -11.84
C THR A 254 -7.60 17.44 -12.81
N VAL A 255 -6.39 17.99 -12.70
CA VAL A 255 -5.24 17.60 -13.51
C VAL A 255 -4.92 16.13 -13.27
N ILE A 256 -4.96 15.31 -14.30
CA ILE A 256 -4.66 13.88 -14.25
C ILE A 256 -3.19 13.62 -14.58
N CYS A 257 -2.67 14.32 -15.59
CA CYS A 257 -1.27 14.23 -16.00
C CYS A 257 -0.65 15.62 -16.08
N ARG A 258 0.40 15.86 -15.28
CA ARG A 258 1.13 17.15 -15.30
C ARG A 258 1.99 17.34 -16.54
N CYS A 259 2.42 16.25 -17.19
CA CYS A 259 3.29 16.34 -18.38
C CYS A 259 2.48 16.62 -19.65
N GLU A 260 1.22 16.25 -19.68
CA GLU A 260 0.30 16.48 -20.81
C GLU A 260 -0.69 17.62 -20.54
N ASP A 261 -0.66 18.17 -19.32
CA ASP A 261 -1.56 19.24 -18.86
C ASP A 261 -3.06 18.93 -19.05
N VAL A 262 -3.44 17.68 -18.76
CA VAL A 262 -4.79 17.14 -18.87
C VAL A 262 -5.30 16.59 -17.54
#